data_8ca039b2fca6e38a0987e50adeb3b1eb
#
_entry.id   8ca039b2fca6e38a0987e50adeb3b1eb
#
_cell.length_a   1.000
_cell.length_b   1.000
_cell.length_c   1.000
_cell.angle_alpha   90.00
_cell.angle_beta   90.00
_cell.angle_gamma   90.00
#
_symmetry.space_group_name_H-M   'P 1'
#
loop_
_entity.id
_entity.type
_entity.pdbx_description
1 polymer ?
#
loop_
_entity_poly.entity_id
_entity_poly.type
_entity_poly.pdbx_seq_one_letter_code
_entity_poly.pdbx_strand_id
1 'polypeptide(L)'
;KAKADKEKNKIKQDYEKKLQTKDKEHALDMKRVKEKQKIAFDIASQTAVEKKGEAQEELLEDFLKDKFPYDKIEPVKKGKRGGDLIQTVINKQNNQTGKILHERKEVLKFDEQWVDKLLKDMSSIDATQGIIFTKSMPKKSNGLWQEREGGRIIICGEDYLLLELAVSLRRKIIIQE
;
A
#
# COMPACT_ATOMS: atom_id res chain seq x y z
N LYS A 1 42.92 -59.80 -24.83
CA LYS A 1 41.53 -59.49 -24.34
C LYS A 1 41.53 -58.72 -23.03
N ALA A 2 42.17 -59.19 -21.95
CA ALA A 2 42.13 -58.59 -20.61
C ALA A 2 42.61 -57.13 -20.51
N LYS A 3 43.56 -56.68 -21.39
CA LYS A 3 44.08 -55.30 -21.40
C LYS A 3 43.10 -54.34 -22.04
N ALA A 4 42.41 -54.74 -23.12
CA ALA A 4 41.37 -53.95 -23.79
C ALA A 4 40.10 -53.79 -22.92
N ASP A 5 39.75 -54.82 -22.16
CA ASP A 5 38.59 -54.76 -21.23
C ASP A 5 38.83 -53.79 -20.05
N LYS A 6 40.08 -53.76 -19.51
CA LYS A 6 40.48 -52.79 -18.48
C LYS A 6 40.42 -51.34 -18.97
N GLU A 7 40.90 -51.11 -20.20
CA GLU A 7 40.91 -49.78 -20.79
C GLU A 7 39.49 -49.26 -21.10
N LYS A 8 38.60 -50.12 -21.61
CA LYS A 8 37.19 -49.85 -21.83
C LYS A 8 36.45 -49.50 -20.51
N ASN A 9 36.73 -50.25 -19.42
CA ASN A 9 36.13 -49.97 -18.14
C ASN A 9 36.62 -48.66 -17.52
N LYS A 10 37.91 -48.30 -17.73
CA LYS A 10 38.45 -47.01 -17.28
C LYS A 10 37.79 -45.84 -18.01
N ILE A 11 37.66 -45.93 -19.33
CA ILE A 11 36.98 -44.92 -20.16
C ILE A 11 35.52 -44.77 -19.72
N LYS A 12 34.81 -45.86 -19.47
CA LYS A 12 33.42 -45.84 -18.98
C LYS A 12 33.32 -45.10 -17.60
N GLN A 13 34.18 -45.41 -16.66
CA GLN A 13 34.21 -44.74 -15.38
C GLN A 13 34.52 -43.25 -15.45
N ASP A 14 35.46 -42.85 -16.33
CA ASP A 14 35.76 -41.43 -16.55
C ASP A 14 34.62 -40.67 -17.22
N TYR A 15 33.89 -41.32 -18.12
CA TYR A 15 32.67 -40.76 -18.73
C TYR A 15 31.55 -40.58 -17.71
N GLU A 16 31.30 -41.59 -16.88
CA GLU A 16 30.29 -41.52 -15.80
C GLU A 16 30.60 -40.41 -14.81
N LYS A 17 31.86 -40.23 -14.40
CA LYS A 17 32.28 -39.12 -13.53
C LYS A 17 32.07 -37.77 -14.18
N LYS A 18 32.42 -37.61 -15.47
CA LYS A 18 32.19 -36.36 -16.20
C LYS A 18 30.71 -36.05 -16.32
N LEU A 19 29.86 -37.04 -16.55
CA LEU A 19 28.42 -36.89 -16.64
C LEU A 19 27.85 -36.42 -15.31
N GLN A 20 28.20 -37.07 -14.19
CA GLN A 20 27.77 -36.67 -12.85
C GLN A 20 28.20 -35.25 -12.49
N THR A 21 29.41 -34.83 -12.89
CA THR A 21 29.87 -33.45 -12.66
C THR A 21 29.02 -32.44 -13.42
N LYS A 22 28.77 -32.72 -14.72
CA LYS A 22 27.91 -31.88 -15.56
C LYS A 22 26.48 -31.80 -15.04
N ASP A 23 25.90 -32.90 -14.55
CA ASP A 23 24.55 -32.90 -13.98
C ASP A 23 24.47 -32.06 -12.71
N LYS A 24 25.51 -32.11 -11.86
CA LYS A 24 25.60 -31.26 -10.68
C LYS A 24 25.73 -29.77 -11.02
N GLU A 25 26.58 -29.44 -11.98
CA GLU A 25 26.73 -28.06 -12.48
C GLU A 25 25.42 -27.55 -13.07
N HIS A 26 24.77 -28.32 -13.91
CA HIS A 26 23.48 -27.98 -14.50
C HIS A 26 22.39 -27.80 -13.45
N ALA A 27 22.33 -28.67 -12.44
CA ALA A 27 21.37 -28.53 -11.33
C ALA A 27 21.59 -27.24 -10.53
N LEU A 28 22.87 -26.88 -10.31
CA LEU A 28 23.23 -25.63 -9.62
C LEU A 28 22.85 -24.39 -10.45
N ASP A 29 23.13 -24.40 -11.72
CA ASP A 29 22.79 -23.31 -12.63
C ASP A 29 21.27 -23.14 -12.76
N MET A 30 20.52 -24.23 -12.87
CA MET A 30 19.06 -24.19 -12.87
C MET A 30 18.48 -23.62 -11.56
N LYS A 31 19.11 -23.93 -10.42
CA LYS A 31 18.72 -23.35 -9.13
C LYS A 31 18.95 -21.83 -9.11
N ARG A 32 20.12 -21.38 -9.60
CA ARG A 32 20.45 -19.94 -9.71
C ARG A 32 19.49 -19.19 -10.65
N VAL A 33 19.15 -19.80 -11.78
CA VAL A 33 18.19 -19.20 -12.74
C VAL A 33 16.81 -19.04 -12.09
N LYS A 34 16.29 -20.08 -11.42
CA LYS A 34 15.00 -20.01 -10.72
C LYS A 34 14.99 -18.94 -9.63
N GLU A 35 16.07 -18.82 -8.87
CA GLU A 35 16.20 -17.81 -7.83
C GLU A 35 16.20 -16.38 -8.38
N LYS A 36 16.95 -16.14 -9.48
CA LYS A 36 16.93 -14.85 -10.19
C LYS A 36 15.54 -14.52 -10.76
N GLN A 37 14.84 -15.51 -11.34
CA GLN A 37 13.49 -15.32 -11.86
C GLN A 37 12.51 -14.96 -10.74
N LYS A 38 12.60 -15.61 -9.57
CA LYS A 38 11.77 -15.29 -8.41
C LYS A 38 12.00 -13.86 -7.92
N ILE A 39 13.25 -13.46 -7.76
CA ILE A 39 13.61 -12.09 -7.34
C ILE A 39 13.07 -11.06 -8.36
N ALA A 40 13.25 -11.30 -9.67
CA ALA A 40 12.75 -10.41 -10.70
C ALA A 40 11.21 -10.29 -10.68
N PHE A 41 10.50 -11.41 -10.44
CA PHE A 41 9.05 -11.42 -10.31
C PHE A 41 8.58 -10.66 -9.07
N ASP A 42 9.24 -10.85 -7.93
CA ASP A 42 8.91 -10.17 -6.67
C ASP A 42 9.10 -8.64 -6.80
N ILE A 43 10.21 -8.19 -7.42
CA ILE A 43 10.46 -6.77 -7.70
C ILE A 43 9.39 -6.19 -8.64
N ALA A 44 9.07 -6.88 -9.74
CA ALA A 44 8.07 -6.41 -10.69
C ALA A 44 6.67 -6.31 -10.05
N SER A 45 6.32 -7.26 -9.18
CA SER A 45 5.05 -7.27 -8.45
C SER A 45 4.97 -6.12 -7.44
N GLN A 46 6.03 -5.85 -6.67
CA GLN A 46 6.09 -4.73 -5.74
C GLN A 46 5.94 -3.39 -6.47
N THR A 47 6.68 -3.19 -7.57
CA THR A 47 6.59 -1.96 -8.38
C THR A 47 5.18 -1.74 -8.94
N ALA A 48 4.49 -2.80 -9.35
CA ALA A 48 3.12 -2.70 -9.85
C ALA A 48 2.12 -2.28 -8.74
N VAL A 49 2.30 -2.82 -7.53
CA VAL A 49 1.47 -2.46 -6.35
C VAL A 49 1.71 -1.00 -5.94
N GLU A 50 2.97 -0.56 -5.90
CA GLU A 50 3.31 0.83 -5.57
C GLU A 50 2.71 1.82 -6.58
N LYS A 51 2.89 1.58 -7.89
CA LYS A 51 2.31 2.43 -8.94
C LYS A 51 0.79 2.49 -8.87
N LYS A 52 0.13 1.37 -8.54
CA LYS A 52 -1.31 1.35 -8.35
C LYS A 52 -1.73 2.19 -7.14
N GLY A 53 -1.00 2.11 -6.03
CA GLY A 53 -1.23 2.94 -4.84
C GLY A 53 -1.12 4.44 -5.16
N GLU A 54 -0.03 4.84 -5.81
CA GLU A 54 0.20 6.23 -6.24
C GLU A 54 -0.94 6.77 -7.13
N ALA A 55 -1.38 6.01 -8.12
CA ALA A 55 -2.50 6.40 -8.99
C ALA A 55 -3.81 6.57 -8.21
N GLN A 56 -4.03 5.78 -7.17
CA GLN A 56 -5.22 5.89 -6.33
C GLN A 56 -5.17 7.09 -5.37
N GLU A 57 -3.98 7.42 -4.86
CA GLU A 57 -3.76 8.64 -4.07
C GLU A 57 -4.00 9.89 -4.93
N GLU A 58 -3.52 9.91 -6.18
CA GLU A 58 -3.74 11.00 -7.14
C GLU A 58 -5.24 11.19 -7.46
N LEU A 59 -5.97 10.09 -7.71
CA LEU A 59 -7.43 10.15 -7.93
C LEU A 59 -8.18 10.70 -6.71
N LEU A 60 -7.75 10.37 -5.50
CA LEU A 60 -8.33 10.91 -4.27
C LEU A 60 -8.02 12.40 -4.14
N GLU A 61 -6.80 12.82 -4.44
CA GLU A 61 -6.36 14.22 -4.42
C GLU A 61 -7.19 15.07 -5.39
N ASP A 62 -7.34 14.62 -6.64
CA ASP A 62 -8.11 15.30 -7.66
C ASP A 62 -9.59 15.42 -7.28
N PHE A 63 -10.18 14.36 -6.75
CA PHE A 63 -11.55 14.38 -6.25
C PHE A 63 -11.74 15.42 -5.14
N LEU A 64 -10.84 15.45 -4.16
CA LEU A 64 -10.93 16.39 -3.04
C LEU A 64 -10.76 17.85 -3.51
N LYS A 65 -9.86 18.12 -4.46
CA LYS A 65 -9.68 19.43 -5.06
C LYS A 65 -10.92 19.91 -5.85
N ASP A 66 -11.54 19.00 -6.59
CA ASP A 66 -12.77 19.29 -7.35
C ASP A 66 -13.94 19.62 -6.41
N LYS A 67 -14.15 18.81 -5.37
CA LYS A 67 -15.29 18.95 -4.45
C LYS A 67 -15.12 20.04 -3.40
N PHE A 68 -13.89 20.32 -3.01
CA PHE A 68 -13.58 21.31 -1.97
C PHE A 68 -12.56 22.34 -2.46
N PRO A 69 -12.88 23.13 -3.50
CA PRO A 69 -11.93 24.01 -4.18
C PRO A 69 -11.37 25.16 -3.31
N TYR A 70 -12.01 25.45 -2.18
CA TYR A 70 -11.53 26.47 -1.24
C TYR A 70 -10.56 25.92 -0.20
N ASP A 71 -10.52 24.60 -0.02
CA ASP A 71 -9.60 23.98 0.91
C ASP A 71 -8.24 23.74 0.24
N LYS A 72 -7.18 23.68 1.04
CA LYS A 72 -5.86 23.36 0.54
C LYS A 72 -5.63 21.85 0.68
N ILE A 73 -5.47 21.15 -0.42
CA ILE A 73 -5.21 19.70 -0.47
C ILE A 73 -3.74 19.48 -0.83
N GLU A 74 -3.00 18.76 0.01
CA GLU A 74 -1.57 18.52 -0.16
C GLU A 74 -1.24 17.05 0.11
N PRO A 75 -0.45 16.40 -0.77
CA PRO A 75 0.07 15.07 -0.49
C PRO A 75 1.10 15.10 0.63
N VAL A 76 1.10 14.06 1.45
CA VAL A 76 2.15 13.86 2.45
C VAL A 76 3.40 13.38 1.75
N LYS A 77 4.54 14.04 1.98
CA LYS A 77 5.80 13.68 1.33
C LYS A 77 6.22 12.26 1.72
N LYS A 78 6.57 11.45 0.72
CA LYS A 78 7.10 10.09 0.92
C LYS A 78 8.21 10.06 1.99
N GLY A 79 8.15 9.08 2.86
CA GLY A 79 9.10 8.92 3.96
C GLY A 79 8.83 9.81 5.20
N LYS A 80 7.83 10.69 5.17
CA LYS A 80 7.33 11.37 6.36
C LYS A 80 6.15 10.60 6.95
N ARG A 81 6.01 10.64 8.27
CA ARG A 81 4.80 10.13 8.94
C ARG A 81 3.63 11.06 8.63
N GLY A 82 2.46 10.48 8.36
CA GLY A 82 1.25 11.26 8.24
C GLY A 82 0.37 10.91 7.06
N GLY A 83 -0.43 9.85 7.05
CA GLY A 83 -1.43 9.55 6.03
C GLY A 83 -1.00 9.70 4.57
N ASP A 84 -1.96 9.87 3.68
CA ASP A 84 -1.69 10.08 2.25
C ASP A 84 -1.89 11.54 1.84
N LEU A 85 -2.98 12.20 2.31
CA LEU A 85 -3.30 13.58 1.97
C LEU A 85 -3.69 14.40 3.21
N ILE A 86 -3.29 15.66 3.23
CA ILE A 86 -3.71 16.66 4.23
C ILE A 86 -4.66 17.64 3.57
N GLN A 87 -5.87 17.75 4.09
CA GLN A 87 -6.83 18.78 3.73
C GLN A 87 -6.85 19.86 4.82
N THR A 88 -6.36 21.05 4.51
CA THR A 88 -6.50 22.22 5.38
C THR A 88 -7.81 22.91 5.06
N VAL A 89 -8.71 22.92 6.05
CA VAL A 89 -10.06 23.49 5.91
C VAL A 89 -9.99 25.00 5.98
N ILE A 90 -10.58 25.65 4.98
CA ILE A 90 -10.66 27.10 4.85
C ILE A 90 -12.14 27.52 5.06
N ASN A 91 -12.39 28.47 5.95
CA ASN A 91 -13.72 29.01 6.18
C ASN A 91 -14.09 30.11 5.18
N LYS A 92 -15.33 30.62 5.25
CA LYS A 92 -15.84 31.68 4.36
C LYS A 92 -15.08 33.00 4.46
N GLN A 93 -14.38 33.23 5.58
CA GLN A 93 -13.53 34.42 5.80
C GLN A 93 -12.09 34.20 5.31
N ASN A 94 -11.84 33.13 4.58
CA ASN A 94 -10.51 32.72 4.05
C ASN A 94 -9.47 32.43 5.16
N ASN A 95 -9.94 32.02 6.36
CA ASN A 95 -9.07 31.59 7.45
C ASN A 95 -8.92 30.08 7.48
N GLN A 96 -7.71 29.61 7.77
CA GLN A 96 -7.47 28.20 8.10
C GLN A 96 -8.07 27.88 9.46
N THR A 97 -8.96 26.89 9.51
CA THR A 97 -9.69 26.53 10.74
C THR A 97 -9.26 25.19 11.34
N GLY A 98 -8.71 24.29 10.55
CA GLY A 98 -8.22 23.00 11.02
C GLY A 98 -7.82 22.10 9.86
N LYS A 99 -7.50 20.83 10.19
CA LYS A 99 -7.01 19.86 9.21
C LYS A 99 -7.77 18.54 9.30
N ILE A 100 -7.99 17.93 8.15
CA ILE A 100 -8.44 16.54 8.00
C ILE A 100 -7.29 15.74 7.40
N LEU A 101 -6.92 14.63 8.04
CA LEU A 101 -5.95 13.69 7.51
C LEU A 101 -6.68 12.55 6.79
N HIS A 102 -6.32 12.31 5.55
CA HIS A 102 -6.87 11.24 4.73
C HIS A 102 -5.86 10.10 4.60
N GLU A 103 -6.36 8.87 4.72
CA GLU A 103 -5.61 7.64 4.45
C GLU A 103 -6.45 6.78 3.49
N ARG A 104 -5.88 6.36 2.34
CA ARG A 104 -6.52 5.45 1.40
C ARG A 104 -5.97 4.04 1.56
N LYS A 105 -6.87 3.05 1.56
CA LYS A 105 -6.48 1.63 1.65
C LYS A 105 -7.23 0.79 0.61
N GLU A 106 -6.48 0.28 -0.36
CA GLU A 106 -7.01 -0.59 -1.40
C GLU A 106 -6.59 -2.05 -1.19
N VAL A 107 -7.02 -2.62 -0.08
CA VAL A 107 -6.72 -4.01 0.31
C VAL A 107 -8.00 -4.79 0.57
N LEU A 108 -7.90 -6.11 0.52
CA LEU A 108 -9.06 -7.02 0.67
C LEU A 108 -9.47 -7.27 2.12
N LYS A 109 -8.69 -6.83 3.10
CA LYS A 109 -8.98 -7.04 4.51
C LYS A 109 -8.62 -5.81 5.32
N PHE A 110 -9.57 -5.33 6.12
CA PHE A 110 -9.35 -4.23 7.03
C PHE A 110 -8.38 -4.63 8.16
N ASP A 111 -7.50 -3.69 8.55
CA ASP A 111 -6.60 -3.83 9.68
C ASP A 111 -6.87 -2.70 10.69
N GLU A 112 -7.21 -3.06 11.93
CA GLU A 112 -7.49 -2.10 13.01
C GLU A 112 -6.27 -1.21 13.34
N GLN A 113 -5.06 -1.67 13.06
CA GLN A 113 -3.84 -0.87 13.25
C GLN A 113 -3.81 0.42 12.41
N TRP A 114 -4.60 0.50 11.35
CA TRP A 114 -4.68 1.74 10.54
C TRP A 114 -5.32 2.88 11.32
N VAL A 115 -6.28 2.58 12.20
CA VAL A 115 -6.91 3.58 13.07
C VAL A 115 -5.89 4.15 14.04
N ASP A 116 -5.13 3.27 14.72
CA ASP A 116 -4.08 3.67 15.66
C ASP A 116 -2.96 4.47 14.97
N LYS A 117 -2.58 4.03 13.75
CA LYS A 117 -1.61 4.74 12.93
C LYS A 117 -2.11 6.13 12.57
N LEU A 118 -3.34 6.23 12.04
CA LEU A 118 -3.92 7.51 11.63
C LEU A 118 -4.01 8.49 12.80
N LEU A 119 -4.38 8.03 14.01
CA LEU A 119 -4.40 8.87 15.22
C LEU A 119 -3.03 9.45 15.56
N LYS A 120 -1.98 8.64 15.50
CA LYS A 120 -0.60 9.09 15.74
C LYS A 120 -0.17 10.10 14.68
N ASP A 121 -0.51 9.85 13.43
CA ASP A 121 -0.18 10.71 12.31
C ASP A 121 -0.96 12.04 12.40
N MET A 122 -2.24 12.02 12.75
CA MET A 122 -3.05 13.21 13.03
C MET A 122 -2.42 14.10 14.10
N SER A 123 -1.95 13.49 15.19
CA SER A 123 -1.29 14.23 16.28
C SER A 123 0.03 14.88 15.84
N SER A 124 0.75 14.29 14.90
CA SER A 124 2.04 14.81 14.39
C SER A 124 1.91 16.05 13.51
N ILE A 125 0.71 16.30 12.95
CA ILE A 125 0.44 17.41 12.02
C ILE A 125 -0.65 18.37 12.53
N ASP A 126 -1.08 18.22 13.78
CA ASP A 126 -2.19 18.97 14.40
C ASP A 126 -3.51 18.84 13.60
N ALA A 127 -3.81 17.63 13.09
CA ALA A 127 -5.09 17.34 12.50
C ALA A 127 -6.08 16.89 13.58
N THR A 128 -7.27 17.49 13.61
CA THR A 128 -8.32 17.17 14.57
C THR A 128 -9.25 16.07 14.08
N GLN A 129 -9.33 15.88 12.78
CA GLN A 129 -10.23 14.94 12.10
C GLN A 129 -9.46 14.03 11.17
N GLY A 130 -9.92 12.78 11.00
CA GLY A 130 -9.32 11.79 10.12
C GLY A 130 -10.36 11.03 9.29
N ILE A 131 -9.98 10.60 8.09
CA ILE A 131 -10.80 9.77 7.22
C ILE A 131 -9.95 8.63 6.67
N ILE A 132 -10.42 7.39 6.86
CA ILE A 132 -9.90 6.20 6.18
C ILE A 132 -10.86 5.87 5.04
N PHE A 133 -10.43 6.05 3.80
CA PHE A 133 -11.17 5.67 2.61
C PHE A 133 -10.68 4.31 2.13
N THR A 134 -11.52 3.27 2.23
CA THR A 134 -11.05 1.89 2.10
C THR A 134 -11.99 1.00 1.32
N LYS A 135 -11.41 0.06 0.57
CA LYS A 135 -12.15 -0.99 -0.13
C LYS A 135 -12.76 -2.03 0.82
N SER A 136 -12.14 -2.25 1.97
CA SER A 136 -12.59 -3.26 2.94
C SER A 136 -12.95 -2.61 4.27
N MET A 137 -14.20 -2.81 4.70
CA MET A 137 -14.71 -2.30 5.97
C MET A 137 -14.36 -3.22 7.15
N PRO A 138 -14.32 -2.70 8.39
CA PRO A 138 -14.20 -3.52 9.58
C PRO A 138 -15.32 -4.57 9.66
N LYS A 139 -15.01 -5.78 10.15
CA LYS A 139 -15.97 -6.90 10.22
C LYS A 139 -17.26 -6.61 11.03
N LYS A 140 -17.18 -5.67 11.96
CA LYS A 140 -18.32 -5.27 12.82
C LYS A 140 -19.00 -3.98 12.36
N SER A 141 -18.69 -3.47 11.16
CA SER A 141 -19.36 -2.30 10.62
C SER A 141 -20.75 -2.67 10.10
N ASN A 142 -21.74 -1.81 10.36
CA ASN A 142 -23.11 -1.98 9.89
C ASN A 142 -23.32 -1.35 8.48
N GLY A 143 -22.32 -1.41 7.63
CA GLY A 143 -22.39 -0.83 6.29
C GLY A 143 -21.08 -0.21 5.83
N LEU A 144 -21.18 0.77 4.93
CA LEU A 144 -20.04 1.44 4.29
C LEU A 144 -19.50 2.65 5.06
N TRP A 145 -19.93 2.83 6.30
CA TRP A 145 -19.59 3.97 7.17
C TRP A 145 -19.43 3.54 8.62
N GLN A 146 -18.36 3.98 9.26
CA GLN A 146 -18.16 3.76 10.69
C GLN A 146 -17.36 4.90 11.32
N GLU A 147 -17.82 5.41 12.47
CA GLU A 147 -17.06 6.35 13.28
C GLU A 147 -16.21 5.64 14.33
N ARG A 148 -15.05 6.21 14.62
CA ARG A 148 -14.09 5.74 15.62
C ARG A 148 -13.59 6.92 16.45
N GLU A 149 -12.98 6.61 17.60
CA GLU A 149 -12.28 7.56 18.46
C GLU A 149 -13.15 8.77 18.88
N GLY A 150 -14.36 8.48 19.35
CA GLY A 150 -15.29 9.53 19.75
C GLY A 150 -15.76 10.42 18.60
N GLY A 151 -15.80 9.88 17.39
CA GLY A 151 -16.20 10.62 16.21
C GLY A 151 -15.08 11.40 15.53
N ARG A 152 -13.82 11.27 15.95
CA ARG A 152 -12.68 11.95 15.31
C ARG A 152 -12.26 11.31 14.00
N ILE A 153 -12.50 10.01 13.82
CA ILE A 153 -12.16 9.26 12.61
C ILE A 153 -13.43 8.70 11.98
N ILE A 154 -13.54 8.84 10.66
CA ILE A 154 -14.52 8.13 9.83
C ILE A 154 -13.79 7.07 9.03
N ILE A 155 -14.27 5.83 9.07
CA ILE A 155 -13.92 4.79 8.11
C ILE A 155 -15.05 4.77 7.07
N CYS A 156 -14.69 5.06 5.83
CA CYS A 156 -15.61 5.19 4.71
C CYS A 156 -15.30 4.12 3.65
N GLY A 157 -16.31 3.39 3.20
CA GLY A 157 -16.20 2.44 2.09
C GLY A 157 -15.87 3.13 0.77
N GLU A 158 -15.44 2.36 -0.23
CA GLU A 158 -15.01 2.86 -1.54
C GLU A 158 -16.20 3.38 -2.38
N ASP A 159 -16.80 4.48 -1.90
CA ASP A 159 -17.86 5.23 -2.55
C ASP A 159 -17.57 6.72 -2.41
N TYR A 160 -17.37 7.42 -3.51
CA TYR A 160 -17.01 8.84 -3.54
C TYR A 160 -18.13 9.75 -3.03
N LEU A 161 -19.42 9.36 -3.13
CA LEU A 161 -20.53 10.09 -2.51
C LEU A 161 -20.45 10.03 -0.99
N LEU A 162 -20.17 8.85 -0.43
CA LEU A 162 -19.97 8.69 1.00
C LEU A 162 -18.75 9.46 1.48
N LEU A 163 -17.67 9.47 0.69
CA LEU A 163 -16.48 10.26 1.00
C LEU A 163 -16.80 11.76 1.03
N GLU A 164 -17.53 12.28 0.05
CA GLU A 164 -17.96 13.70 0.01
C GLU A 164 -18.78 14.06 1.26
N LEU A 165 -19.70 13.19 1.66
CA LEU A 165 -20.48 13.36 2.90
C LEU A 165 -19.61 13.34 4.14
N ALA A 166 -18.65 12.40 4.22
CA ALA A 166 -17.70 12.30 5.33
C ALA A 166 -16.88 13.57 5.49
N VAL A 167 -16.29 14.05 4.41
CA VAL A 167 -15.50 15.28 4.38
C VAL A 167 -16.36 16.49 4.73
N SER A 168 -17.56 16.60 4.15
CA SER A 168 -18.49 17.71 4.46
C SER A 168 -18.87 17.76 5.94
N LEU A 169 -19.11 16.61 6.55
CA LEU A 169 -19.39 16.51 7.97
C LEU A 169 -18.18 16.96 8.82
N ARG A 170 -16.98 16.48 8.52
CA ARG A 170 -15.75 16.86 9.24
C ARG A 170 -15.41 18.33 9.06
N ARG A 171 -15.60 18.89 7.88
CA ARG A 171 -15.45 20.33 7.63
C ARG A 171 -16.42 21.16 8.49
N LYS A 172 -17.67 20.73 8.62
CA LYS A 172 -18.65 21.42 9.48
C LYS A 172 -18.21 21.42 10.93
N ILE A 173 -17.74 20.30 11.46
CA ILE A 173 -17.23 20.21 12.84
C ILE A 173 -16.07 21.18 13.02
N ILE A 174 -15.06 21.16 12.14
CA ILE A 174 -13.88 22.03 12.23
C ILE A 174 -14.24 23.54 12.15
N ILE A 175 -15.25 23.91 11.36
CA ILE A 175 -15.64 25.32 11.18
C ILE A 175 -16.47 25.82 12.37
N GLN A 176 -17.14 24.92 13.10
CA GLN A 176 -17.99 25.27 14.24
C GLN A 176 -17.25 25.28 15.57
N GLU A 177 -16.06 24.65 15.65
CA GLU A 177 -15.16 24.73 16.80
C GLU A 177 -14.34 26.03 16.78
#